data_2800581ee9af919b5cddce5ce74d7ae9
#
_entry.id   2800581ee9af919b5cddce5ce74d7ae9
#
_cell.length_a   1.000
_cell.length_b   1.000
_cell.length_c   1.000
_cell.angle_alpha   90.00
_cell.angle_beta   90.00
_cell.angle_gamma   90.00
#
_symmetry.space_group_name_H-M   'P 1'
#
loop_
_entity.id
_entity.type
_entity.pdbx_description
1 polymer ?
#
loop_
_entity_poly.entity_id
_entity_poly.type
_entity_poly.pdbx_seq_one_letter_code
_entity_poly.pdbx_strand_id
1 'polypeptide(L)'
;IGVYRLETQMLNGSGKFERTGLGTDREAKEATNTAFNYLKANGRSISASISTTSKDYIVSYSDLNGIGMTPTLALPTLIAIASAALMRPALANLAVLGEISISGTIIKTEDLANVLQVCLDSGAKKVLLPITSAADLGSVPPELVGAFSLIFYSSPQEAVFKALGVE
;
A
#
# COMPACT_ATOMS: atom_id res chain seq x y z
N ILE A 1 -13.82 -9.27 1.36
CA ILE A 1 -12.51 -8.78 0.88
C ILE A 1 -12.76 -7.80 -0.25
N GLY A 2 -12.28 -6.57 -0.10
CA GLY A 2 -12.44 -5.52 -1.08
C GLY A 2 -11.22 -5.37 -1.99
N VAL A 3 -11.44 -4.73 -3.13
CA VAL A 3 -10.39 -4.31 -4.04
C VAL A 3 -10.44 -2.80 -4.17
N TYR A 4 -9.31 -2.14 -4.02
CA TYR A 4 -9.23 -0.69 -4.00
C TYR A 4 -8.18 -0.20 -4.98
N ARG A 5 -8.49 0.89 -5.67
CA ARG A 5 -7.54 1.59 -6.53
C ARG A 5 -7.17 2.91 -5.90
N LEU A 6 -5.87 3.20 -5.86
CA LEU A 6 -5.36 4.46 -5.34
C LEU A 6 -4.71 5.24 -6.48
N GLU A 7 -5.02 6.53 -6.56
CA GLU A 7 -4.39 7.46 -7.48
C GLU A 7 -3.87 8.64 -6.66
N THR A 8 -2.68 9.13 -6.97
CA THR A 8 -2.04 10.19 -6.19
C THR A 8 -1.62 11.34 -7.09
N GLN A 9 -1.83 12.55 -6.59
CA GLN A 9 -1.34 13.78 -7.21
C GLN A 9 -0.50 14.53 -6.20
N MET A 10 0.65 15.03 -6.65
CA MET A 10 1.55 15.87 -5.86
C MET A 10 1.53 17.28 -6.44
N LEU A 11 1.40 18.27 -5.57
CA LEU A 11 1.36 19.69 -5.93
C LEU A 11 2.37 20.46 -5.09
N ASN A 12 2.83 21.60 -5.59
CA ASN A 12 3.55 22.54 -4.74
C ASN A 12 2.61 23.11 -3.69
N GLY A 13 3.04 23.15 -2.45
CA GLY A 13 2.18 23.56 -1.35
C GLY A 13 2.92 23.68 -0.05
N SER A 14 2.23 23.37 1.05
CA SER A 14 2.72 23.59 2.42
C SER A 14 2.68 22.34 3.29
N GLY A 15 2.48 21.18 2.71
CA GLY A 15 2.47 19.90 3.45
C GLY A 15 1.08 19.38 3.76
N LYS A 16 0.09 19.73 2.96
CA LYS A 16 -1.26 19.22 3.13
C LYS A 16 -1.35 17.79 2.60
N PHE A 17 -2.10 16.99 3.30
CA PHE A 17 -2.45 15.64 2.87
C PHE A 17 -3.97 15.53 2.79
N GLU A 18 -4.50 15.43 1.57
CA GLU A 18 -5.93 15.30 1.31
C GLU A 18 -6.26 13.92 0.79
N ARG A 19 -7.41 13.40 1.20
CA ARG A 19 -7.91 12.09 0.81
C ARG A 19 -9.33 12.22 0.31
N THR A 20 -9.59 11.67 -0.85
CA THR A 20 -10.92 11.66 -1.45
C THR A 20 -11.39 10.21 -1.64
N GLY A 21 -12.69 9.97 -1.48
CA GLY A 21 -13.26 8.65 -1.68
C GLY A 21 -13.36 7.78 -0.43
N LEU A 22 -12.85 8.23 0.72
CA LEU A 22 -12.94 7.46 1.98
C LEU A 22 -14.32 7.53 2.66
N GLY A 23 -15.17 8.42 2.20
CA GLY A 23 -16.48 8.62 2.80
C GLY A 23 -16.38 9.07 4.25
N THR A 24 -17.17 8.45 5.12
CA THR A 24 -17.19 8.75 6.55
C THR A 24 -16.47 7.70 7.40
N ASP A 25 -15.76 6.77 6.79
CA ASP A 25 -15.07 5.70 7.50
C ASP A 25 -13.90 6.28 8.32
N ARG A 26 -14.06 6.27 9.63
CA ARG A 26 -13.11 6.86 10.55
C ARG A 26 -11.81 6.04 10.64
N GLU A 27 -11.93 4.72 10.67
CA GLU A 27 -10.77 3.84 10.78
C GLU A 27 -9.88 3.94 9.54
N ALA A 28 -10.48 4.01 8.35
CA ALA A 28 -9.74 4.20 7.12
C ALA A 28 -9.06 5.58 7.08
N LYS A 29 -9.72 6.62 7.58
CA LYS A 29 -9.12 7.95 7.67
C LYS A 29 -7.93 7.96 8.62
N GLU A 30 -8.05 7.33 9.78
CA GLU A 30 -6.95 7.21 10.74
C GLU A 30 -5.80 6.38 10.18
N ALA A 31 -6.09 5.26 9.54
CA ALA A 31 -5.07 4.39 8.96
C ALA A 31 -4.29 5.09 7.84
N THR A 32 -4.97 5.79 6.95
CA THR A 32 -4.30 6.52 5.87
C THR A 32 -3.49 7.69 6.39
N ASN A 33 -3.94 8.32 7.47
CA ASN A 33 -3.17 9.36 8.14
C ASN A 33 -1.89 8.79 8.81
N THR A 34 -1.95 7.55 9.27
CA THR A 34 -0.77 6.83 9.78
C THR A 34 0.32 6.75 8.71
N ALA A 35 -0.05 6.48 7.45
CA ALA A 35 0.90 6.44 6.34
C ALA A 35 1.61 7.77 6.14
N PHE A 36 0.88 8.88 6.19
CA PHE A 36 1.46 10.19 6.04
C PHE A 36 2.33 10.58 7.22
N ASN A 37 1.93 10.24 8.44
CA ASN A 37 2.74 10.46 9.64
C ASN A 37 4.04 9.66 9.59
N TYR A 38 3.99 8.43 9.12
CA TYR A 38 5.20 7.63 8.90
C TYR A 38 6.13 8.32 7.91
N LEU A 39 5.59 8.86 6.84
CA LEU A 39 6.37 9.56 5.83
C LEU A 39 7.02 10.82 6.39
N LYS A 40 6.32 11.58 7.24
CA LYS A 40 6.89 12.76 7.91
C LYS A 40 8.09 12.39 8.79
N ALA A 41 7.97 11.27 9.52
CA ALA A 41 9.01 10.84 10.46
C ALA A 41 10.19 10.16 9.75
N ASN A 42 9.94 9.44 8.64
CA ASN A 42 10.90 8.53 8.04
C ASN A 42 11.14 8.76 6.54
N GLY A 43 10.57 9.78 5.95
CA GLY A 43 10.64 9.99 4.50
C GLY A 43 12.05 10.07 3.95
N ARG A 44 12.99 10.63 4.71
CA ARG A 44 14.39 10.77 4.30
C ARG A 44 15.10 9.42 4.17
N SER A 45 14.68 8.41 4.92
CA SER A 45 15.24 7.07 4.79
C SER A 45 14.77 6.36 3.50
N ILE A 46 13.69 6.85 2.90
CA ILE A 46 13.20 6.39 1.60
C ILE A 46 13.90 7.17 0.48
N SER A 47 13.84 8.48 0.54
CA SER A 47 14.51 9.37 -0.41
C SER A 47 14.64 10.79 0.14
N ALA A 48 15.77 11.42 -0.14
CA ALA A 48 15.99 12.84 0.18
C ALA A 48 15.05 13.79 -0.59
N SER A 49 14.49 13.33 -1.71
CA SER A 49 13.57 14.14 -2.53
C SER A 49 12.15 14.19 -1.98
N ILE A 50 11.82 13.36 -1.00
CA ILE A 50 10.49 13.38 -0.38
C ILE A 50 10.38 14.58 0.56
N SER A 51 9.40 15.45 0.27
CA SER A 51 9.11 16.61 1.11
C SER A 51 7.66 16.54 1.59
N THR A 52 7.48 16.66 2.90
CA THR A 52 6.17 16.76 3.54
C THR A 52 5.87 18.18 4.00
N THR A 53 6.72 19.17 3.68
CA THR A 53 6.58 20.56 4.08
C THR A 53 6.39 21.52 2.92
N SER A 54 6.87 21.17 1.72
CA SER A 54 6.78 22.02 0.52
C SER A 54 5.91 21.43 -0.57
N LYS A 55 5.38 20.24 -0.36
CA LYS A 55 4.49 19.54 -1.32
C LYS A 55 3.20 19.14 -0.63
N ASP A 56 2.10 19.26 -1.36
CA ASP A 56 0.81 18.72 -0.97
C ASP A 56 0.56 17.44 -1.73
N TYR A 57 -0.12 16.48 -1.09
CA TYR A 57 -0.47 15.21 -1.71
C TYR A 57 -1.96 15.00 -1.62
N ILE A 58 -2.55 14.58 -2.72
CA ILE A 58 -3.96 14.21 -2.81
C ILE A 58 -4.04 12.75 -3.23
N VAL A 59 -4.64 11.91 -2.39
CA VAL A 59 -4.85 10.50 -2.71
C VAL A 59 -6.33 10.24 -2.90
N SER A 60 -6.68 9.68 -4.04
CA SER A 60 -8.03 9.29 -4.38
C SER A 60 -8.18 7.78 -4.25
N TYR A 61 -9.23 7.35 -3.56
CA TYR A 61 -9.53 5.96 -3.28
C TYR A 61 -10.79 5.54 -4.00
N SER A 62 -10.72 4.43 -4.72
CA SER A 62 -11.88 3.83 -5.38
C SER A 62 -12.11 2.43 -4.82
N ASP A 63 -13.30 2.21 -4.25
CA ASP A 63 -13.73 0.90 -3.77
C ASP A 63 -14.39 0.15 -4.94
N LEU A 64 -13.64 -0.76 -5.56
CA LEU A 64 -14.07 -1.39 -6.80
C LEU A 64 -15.17 -2.44 -6.59
N ASN A 65 -15.29 -2.99 -5.38
CA ASN A 65 -16.28 -4.01 -5.07
C ASN A 65 -17.47 -3.48 -4.25
N GLY A 66 -17.43 -2.21 -3.85
CA GLY A 66 -18.53 -1.57 -3.12
C GLY A 66 -18.75 -2.10 -1.72
N ILE A 67 -17.73 -2.61 -1.06
CA ILE A 67 -17.87 -3.19 0.29
C ILE A 67 -17.55 -2.22 1.43
N GLY A 68 -17.10 -1.02 1.12
CA GLY A 68 -16.68 -0.02 2.10
C GLY A 68 -15.17 0.04 2.29
N MET A 69 -14.71 1.09 2.94
CA MET A 69 -13.28 1.33 3.18
C MET A 69 -12.76 0.49 4.34
N THR A 70 -11.45 0.36 4.44
CA THR A 70 -10.79 -0.52 5.39
C THR A 70 -9.51 0.13 5.93
N PRO A 71 -9.10 -0.16 7.18
CA PRO A 71 -7.82 0.31 7.71
C PRO A 71 -6.60 -0.31 7.02
N THR A 72 -6.75 -1.36 6.21
CA THR A 72 -5.64 -1.95 5.46
C THR A 72 -5.09 -1.04 4.36
N LEU A 73 -5.66 0.14 4.17
CA LEU A 73 -5.22 1.10 3.14
C LEU A 73 -3.97 1.90 3.53
N ALA A 74 -3.44 1.75 4.74
CA ALA A 74 -2.28 2.51 5.21
C ALA A 74 -1.02 2.27 4.35
N LEU A 75 -0.63 1.02 4.16
CA LEU A 75 0.55 0.70 3.36
C LEU A 75 0.40 1.09 1.88
N PRO A 76 -0.71 0.76 1.21
CA PRO A 76 -0.94 1.25 -0.15
C PRO A 76 -0.88 2.77 -0.28
N THR A 77 -1.37 3.50 0.73
CA THR A 77 -1.30 4.96 0.75
C THR A 77 0.15 5.44 0.81
N LEU A 78 0.99 4.84 1.65
CA LEU A 78 2.41 5.16 1.72
C LEU A 78 3.10 4.95 0.36
N ILE A 79 2.83 3.84 -0.28
CA ILE A 79 3.39 3.52 -1.60
C ILE A 79 2.91 4.53 -2.64
N ALA A 80 1.64 4.88 -2.63
CA ALA A 80 1.07 5.84 -3.57
C ALA A 80 1.71 7.23 -3.42
N ILE A 81 1.87 7.71 -2.20
CA ILE A 81 2.53 9.01 -1.95
C ILE A 81 3.99 8.96 -2.38
N ALA A 82 4.71 7.91 -2.04
CA ALA A 82 6.12 7.76 -2.44
C ALA A 82 6.27 7.68 -3.96
N SER A 83 5.38 6.99 -4.64
CA SER A 83 5.34 6.92 -6.10
C SER A 83 5.23 8.32 -6.72
N ALA A 84 4.33 9.14 -6.20
CA ALA A 84 4.17 10.52 -6.67
C ALA A 84 5.40 11.36 -6.35
N ALA A 85 5.93 11.27 -5.12
CA ALA A 85 7.07 12.05 -4.69
C ALA A 85 8.35 11.73 -5.49
N LEU A 86 8.54 10.47 -5.83
CA LEU A 86 9.69 10.01 -6.60
C LEU A 86 9.45 10.07 -8.11
N MET A 87 8.24 10.44 -8.54
CA MET A 87 7.83 10.47 -9.95
C MET A 87 8.11 9.14 -10.64
N ARG A 88 7.80 8.05 -9.94
CA ARG A 88 8.06 6.69 -10.41
C ARG A 88 6.82 5.82 -10.19
N PRO A 89 6.25 5.23 -11.27
CA PRO A 89 5.05 4.42 -11.13
C PRO A 89 5.33 3.12 -10.38
N ALA A 90 4.32 2.58 -9.71
CA ALA A 90 4.38 1.24 -9.16
C ALA A 90 4.46 0.21 -10.27
N LEU A 91 4.99 -0.97 -9.95
CA LEU A 91 5.05 -2.09 -10.89
C LEU A 91 3.66 -2.42 -11.43
N ALA A 92 3.59 -2.78 -12.70
CA ALA A 92 2.33 -3.11 -13.34
C ALA A 92 1.71 -4.38 -12.74
N ASN A 93 0.38 -4.41 -12.62
CA ASN A 93 -0.40 -5.54 -12.13
C ASN A 93 0.03 -6.00 -10.73
N LEU A 94 0.41 -5.04 -9.88
CA LEU A 94 0.85 -5.27 -8.51
C LEU A 94 -0.33 -5.14 -7.54
N ALA A 95 -0.54 -6.16 -6.71
CA ALA A 95 -1.39 -6.08 -5.53
C ALA A 95 -0.51 -5.92 -4.30
N VAL A 96 -0.95 -5.08 -3.36
CA VAL A 96 -0.22 -4.80 -2.12
C VAL A 96 -1.00 -5.37 -0.95
N LEU A 97 -0.36 -6.22 -0.17
CA LEU A 97 -0.95 -6.86 1.01
C LEU A 97 -0.16 -6.50 2.26
N GLY A 98 -0.86 -6.51 3.41
CA GLY A 98 -0.29 -6.19 4.70
C GLY A 98 -0.67 -4.81 5.20
N GLU A 99 -0.39 -4.57 6.47
CA GLU A 99 -0.70 -3.31 7.14
C GLU A 99 0.53 -2.78 7.84
N ILE A 100 0.54 -1.47 8.11
CA ILE A 100 1.55 -0.84 8.95
C ILE A 100 0.90 -0.16 10.14
N SER A 101 1.53 -0.27 11.32
CA SER A 101 1.15 0.49 12.50
C SER A 101 1.80 1.88 12.47
N ILE A 102 1.41 2.74 13.40
CA ILE A 102 1.96 4.09 13.52
C ILE A 102 3.47 4.08 13.76
N SER A 103 4.00 3.03 14.39
CA SER A 103 5.44 2.88 14.63
C SER A 103 6.18 2.22 13.48
N GLY A 104 5.49 1.87 12.39
CA GLY A 104 6.09 1.21 11.23
C GLY A 104 6.18 -0.31 11.34
N THR A 105 5.51 -0.92 12.32
CA THR A 105 5.45 -2.36 12.44
C THR A 105 4.59 -2.97 11.34
N ILE A 106 5.11 -3.98 10.67
CA ILE A 106 4.38 -4.70 9.63
C ILE A 106 3.43 -5.72 10.25
N ILE A 107 2.18 -5.69 9.81
CA ILE A 107 1.14 -6.62 10.23
C ILE A 107 0.78 -7.49 9.04
N LYS A 108 0.87 -8.82 9.23
CA LYS A 108 0.61 -9.75 8.14
C LYS A 108 -0.88 -9.79 7.75
N THR A 109 -1.13 -10.25 6.52
CA THR A 109 -2.47 -10.40 5.98
C THR A 109 -3.13 -11.65 6.55
N GLU A 110 -4.34 -11.50 7.09
CA GLU A 110 -5.18 -12.63 7.49
C GLU A 110 -5.89 -13.23 6.27
N ASP A 111 -6.27 -14.51 6.38
CA ASP A 111 -7.06 -15.21 5.35
C ASP A 111 -6.39 -15.17 3.97
N LEU A 112 -5.11 -15.49 3.94
CA LEU A 112 -4.25 -15.29 2.77
C LEU A 112 -4.77 -16.01 1.52
N ALA A 113 -5.31 -17.23 1.65
CA ALA A 113 -5.81 -17.98 0.50
C ALA A 113 -6.95 -17.23 -0.22
N ASN A 114 -7.92 -16.71 0.53
CA ASN A 114 -9.03 -15.95 -0.05
C ASN A 114 -8.57 -14.61 -0.60
N VAL A 115 -7.63 -13.95 0.07
CA VAL A 115 -7.06 -12.68 -0.41
C VAL A 115 -6.33 -12.89 -1.74
N LEU A 116 -5.53 -13.94 -1.87
CA LEU A 116 -4.84 -14.24 -3.12
C LEU A 116 -5.81 -14.60 -4.25
N GLN A 117 -6.91 -15.28 -3.93
CA GLN A 117 -7.94 -15.57 -4.93
C GLN A 117 -8.56 -14.28 -5.46
N VAL A 118 -8.85 -13.31 -4.59
CA VAL A 118 -9.35 -12.00 -4.99
C VAL A 118 -8.32 -11.26 -5.85
N CYS A 119 -7.05 -11.33 -5.51
CA CYS A 119 -5.97 -10.76 -6.32
C CYS A 119 -5.95 -11.35 -7.74
N LEU A 120 -6.06 -12.67 -7.85
CA LEU A 120 -6.09 -13.35 -9.15
C LEU A 120 -7.29 -12.90 -9.96
N ASP A 121 -8.48 -12.89 -9.36
CA ASP A 121 -9.72 -12.49 -10.03
C ASP A 121 -9.69 -11.03 -10.49
N SER A 122 -8.90 -10.20 -9.81
CA SER A 122 -8.74 -8.77 -10.13
C SER A 122 -7.66 -8.49 -11.17
N GLY A 123 -6.96 -9.51 -11.63
CA GLY A 123 -5.95 -9.37 -12.68
C GLY A 123 -4.53 -9.11 -12.19
N ALA A 124 -4.26 -9.25 -10.89
CA ALA A 124 -2.91 -9.11 -10.36
C ALA A 124 -2.01 -10.23 -10.86
N LYS A 125 -0.77 -9.89 -11.17
CA LYS A 125 0.27 -10.86 -11.57
C LYS A 125 1.44 -10.87 -10.60
N LYS A 126 1.62 -9.79 -9.85
CA LYS A 126 2.62 -9.63 -8.81
C LYS A 126 1.93 -9.32 -7.50
N VAL A 127 2.40 -9.88 -6.42
CA VAL A 127 1.86 -9.64 -5.08
C VAL A 127 3.00 -9.25 -4.15
N LEU A 128 2.87 -8.08 -3.55
CA LEU A 128 3.78 -7.60 -2.51
C LEU A 128 3.17 -7.93 -1.16
N LEU A 129 3.85 -8.75 -0.37
CA LEU A 129 3.31 -9.24 0.90
C LEU A 129 4.38 -9.33 1.98
N PRO A 130 3.98 -9.24 3.26
CA PRO A 130 4.93 -9.32 4.36
C PRO A 130 5.69 -10.66 4.38
N ILE A 131 6.96 -10.62 4.73
CA ILE A 131 7.77 -11.85 4.87
C ILE A 131 7.16 -12.80 5.91
N THR A 132 6.48 -12.25 6.92
CA THR A 132 5.79 -13.05 7.93
C THR A 132 4.61 -13.85 7.37
N SER A 133 4.10 -13.48 6.21
CA SER A 133 3.05 -14.23 5.51
C SER A 133 3.58 -15.47 4.80
N ALA A 134 4.90 -15.62 4.64
CA ALA A 134 5.50 -16.77 3.96
C ALA A 134 5.13 -18.08 4.65
N ALA A 135 5.01 -18.09 5.97
CA ALA A 135 4.62 -19.28 6.74
C ALA A 135 3.19 -19.74 6.42
N ASP A 136 2.32 -18.82 6.00
CA ASP A 136 0.92 -19.11 5.71
C ASP A 136 0.70 -19.64 4.29
N LEU A 137 1.73 -19.57 3.43
CA LEU A 137 1.63 -20.05 2.06
C LEU A 137 1.45 -21.57 1.98
N GLY A 138 1.85 -22.31 3.00
CA GLY A 138 1.65 -23.75 3.06
C GLY A 138 0.19 -24.17 3.08
N SER A 139 -0.71 -23.29 3.49
CA SER A 139 -2.16 -23.52 3.52
C SER A 139 -2.87 -22.98 2.27
N VAL A 140 -2.13 -22.40 1.33
CA VAL A 140 -2.68 -21.89 0.07
C VAL A 140 -2.51 -22.93 -1.02
N PRO A 141 -3.52 -23.17 -1.89
CA PRO A 141 -3.37 -24.11 -3.01
C PRO A 141 -2.15 -23.77 -3.88
N PRO A 142 -1.32 -24.76 -4.23
CA PRO A 142 -0.10 -24.51 -5.03
C PRO A 142 -0.36 -23.82 -6.36
N GLU A 143 -1.49 -24.11 -7.00
CA GLU A 143 -1.87 -23.48 -8.27
C GLU A 143 -2.07 -21.98 -8.10
N LEU A 144 -2.62 -21.58 -6.96
CA LEU A 144 -2.85 -20.17 -6.65
C LEU A 144 -1.53 -19.45 -6.36
N VAL A 145 -0.66 -20.07 -5.57
CA VAL A 145 0.67 -19.52 -5.31
C VAL A 145 1.47 -19.38 -6.62
N GLY A 146 1.42 -20.38 -7.49
CA GLY A 146 2.13 -20.38 -8.76
C GLY A 146 1.61 -19.39 -9.79
N ALA A 147 0.42 -18.82 -9.57
CA ALA A 147 -0.16 -17.84 -10.48
C ALA A 147 0.51 -16.45 -10.38
N PHE A 148 1.31 -16.20 -9.33
CA PHE A 148 1.89 -14.90 -9.06
C PHE A 148 3.41 -14.93 -8.99
N SER A 149 4.00 -13.77 -9.23
CA SER A 149 5.34 -13.45 -8.77
C SER A 149 5.22 -12.84 -7.37
N LEU A 150 5.66 -13.56 -6.35
CA LEU A 150 5.56 -13.12 -4.96
C LEU A 150 6.77 -12.29 -4.58
N ILE A 151 6.53 -11.12 -4.00
CA ILE A 151 7.56 -10.17 -3.60
C ILE A 151 7.38 -9.91 -2.10
N PHE A 152 8.38 -10.26 -1.30
CA PHE A 152 8.28 -10.14 0.16
C PHE A 152 8.98 -8.88 0.66
N TYR A 153 8.44 -8.29 1.73
CA TYR A 153 9.02 -7.14 2.39
C TYR A 153 8.99 -7.32 3.90
N SER A 154 9.93 -6.69 4.59
CA SER A 154 10.05 -6.77 6.05
C SER A 154 9.96 -5.39 6.73
N SER A 155 9.92 -4.31 5.95
CA SER A 155 9.81 -2.94 6.47
C SER A 155 8.98 -2.09 5.51
N PRO A 156 8.41 -0.98 5.98
CA PRO A 156 7.69 -0.06 5.08
C PRO A 156 8.57 0.50 3.97
N GLN A 157 9.84 0.81 4.25
CA GLN A 157 10.80 1.28 3.24
C GLN A 157 11.03 0.24 2.15
N GLU A 158 11.27 -1.00 2.56
CA GLU A 158 11.47 -2.10 1.61
C GLU A 158 10.23 -2.32 0.76
N ALA A 159 9.03 -2.21 1.36
CA ALA A 159 7.78 -2.30 0.63
C ALA A 159 7.69 -1.23 -0.47
N VAL A 160 8.04 0.01 -0.14
CA VAL A 160 8.06 1.10 -1.12
C VAL A 160 9.03 0.81 -2.25
N PHE A 161 10.26 0.44 -1.94
CA PHE A 161 11.28 0.19 -2.95
C PHE A 161 10.88 -0.95 -3.88
N LYS A 162 10.39 -2.04 -3.34
CA LYS A 162 9.98 -3.20 -4.14
C LYS A 162 8.72 -2.92 -4.96
N ALA A 163 7.78 -2.16 -4.42
CA ALA A 163 6.57 -1.78 -5.17
C ALA A 163 6.88 -0.88 -6.36
N LEU A 164 7.90 -0.05 -6.26
CA LEU A 164 8.31 0.87 -7.33
C LEU A 164 9.40 0.27 -8.22
N GLY A 165 9.89 -0.92 -7.92
CA GLY A 165 10.98 -1.54 -8.67
C GLY A 165 12.33 -0.82 -8.49
N VAL A 166 12.53 -0.17 -7.36
CA VAL A 166 13.76 0.53 -6.98
C VAL A 166 14.51 -0.32 -5.98
N GLU A 167 15.81 -0.40 -6.09
CA GLU A 167 16.65 -1.07 -5.10
C GLU A 167 17.35 -0.08 -4.20
#